data_ed1e993883477b65a670b90c28b773fc
#
_entry.id   ed1e993883477b65a670b90c28b773fc
#
_cell.length_a   1.000
_cell.length_b   1.000
_cell.length_c   1.000
_cell.angle_alpha   90.00
_cell.angle_beta   90.00
_cell.angle_gamma   90.00
#
_symmetry.space_group_name_H-M   'P 1'
#
loop_
_entity.id
_entity.type
_entity.pdbx_description
1 polymer ?
#
loop_
_entity_poly.entity_id
_entity_poly.type
_entity_poly.pdbx_seq_one_letter_code
_entity_poly.pdbx_strand_id
1 'polypeptide(L)'
;MMRSPLSHLAVAATLVCIAATPMESGSLSLRDGSRLWFDGTSTIRAWRCTADKIDATLHSPDSAVIANTLEGKKVAGTVQVDFPVATLECKNGTMNEHMAKALKATAFTTIRFTMHSYEFTKGSAVSGTLHGTLQLSGKTLPISVPVTFGAAADGGLRVTGKVPVQMTDWDVKPPTLMMGTIRVGPVVTVNFDLQLQQGRAVAAQ
;
A
#
# COMPACT_ATOMS: atom_id res chain seq x y z
N MET A 1 -66.74 11.77 57.85
CA MET A 1 -66.25 10.68 57.01
C MET A 1 -65.97 11.22 55.61
N MET A 2 -64.79 11.64 55.34
CA MET A 2 -64.39 12.07 53.97
C MET A 2 -62.99 11.50 53.67
N ARG A 3 -62.95 10.57 52.77
CA ARG A 3 -61.72 9.92 52.29
C ARG A 3 -61.15 10.75 51.11
N SER A 4 -59.91 11.23 51.23
CA SER A 4 -59.15 11.83 50.17
C SER A 4 -58.48 10.74 49.29
N PRO A 5 -58.48 10.86 47.95
CA PRO A 5 -57.69 10.00 47.10
C PRO A 5 -56.29 10.56 46.97
N LEU A 6 -55.26 9.72 47.19
CA LEU A 6 -53.87 10.00 46.85
C LEU A 6 -53.68 9.85 45.33
N SER A 7 -53.27 10.95 44.70
CA SER A 7 -52.84 10.95 43.30
C SER A 7 -51.39 10.44 43.23
N HIS A 8 -51.20 9.30 42.58
CA HIS A 8 -49.87 8.79 42.25
C HIS A 8 -49.38 9.47 40.96
N LEU A 9 -48.38 10.32 41.10
CA LEU A 9 -47.65 10.93 39.99
C LEU A 9 -46.62 9.92 39.47
N ALA A 10 -46.91 9.30 38.31
CA ALA A 10 -45.94 8.42 37.64
C ALA A 10 -44.95 9.29 36.83
N VAL A 11 -43.71 9.35 37.28
CA VAL A 11 -42.60 9.96 36.51
C VAL A 11 -42.11 8.92 35.51
N ALA A 12 -42.43 9.13 34.23
CA ALA A 12 -41.89 8.35 33.13
C ALA A 12 -40.49 8.85 32.79
N ALA A 13 -39.50 8.08 33.20
CA ALA A 13 -38.10 8.31 32.80
C ALA A 13 -37.91 7.85 31.33
N THR A 14 -37.84 8.77 30.41
CA THR A 14 -37.48 8.50 29.03
C THR A 14 -35.97 8.24 28.92
N LEU A 15 -35.63 6.97 28.73
CA LEU A 15 -34.26 6.53 28.47
C LEU A 15 -33.90 6.93 27.02
N VAL A 16 -33.12 7.99 26.87
CA VAL A 16 -32.56 8.38 25.55
C VAL A 16 -31.40 7.44 25.21
N CYS A 17 -31.65 6.42 24.40
CA CYS A 17 -30.60 5.61 23.81
C CYS A 17 -29.85 6.47 22.78
N ILE A 18 -28.66 6.97 23.12
CA ILE A 18 -27.72 7.54 22.18
C ILE A 18 -27.17 6.36 21.36
N ALA A 19 -27.72 6.15 20.17
CA ALA A 19 -27.17 5.22 19.21
C ALA A 19 -25.78 5.79 18.77
N ALA A 20 -24.71 5.15 19.24
CA ALA A 20 -23.38 5.40 18.69
C ALA A 20 -23.42 4.96 17.22
N THR A 21 -23.39 5.91 16.29
CA THR A 21 -23.20 5.61 14.88
C THR A 21 -21.81 5.00 14.71
N PRO A 22 -21.68 3.79 14.11
CA PRO A 22 -20.39 3.24 13.83
C PRO A 22 -19.65 4.23 12.90
N MET A 23 -18.46 4.66 13.29
CA MET A 23 -17.58 5.41 12.39
C MET A 23 -17.27 4.49 11.20
N GLU A 24 -17.78 4.83 10.03
CA GLU A 24 -17.41 4.14 8.80
C GLU A 24 -15.90 4.34 8.56
N SER A 25 -15.13 3.29 8.84
CA SER A 25 -13.72 3.25 8.47
C SER A 25 -13.63 3.18 6.95
N GLY A 26 -13.01 4.19 6.33
CA GLY A 26 -12.75 4.20 4.91
C GLY A 26 -11.63 3.20 4.58
N SER A 27 -11.92 2.15 3.84
CA SER A 27 -10.91 1.32 3.21
C SER A 27 -10.69 1.80 1.77
N LEU A 28 -9.44 1.82 1.32
CA LEU A 28 -9.12 2.04 -0.08
C LEU A 28 -8.72 0.70 -0.70
N SER A 29 -9.20 0.46 -1.91
CA SER A 29 -8.86 -0.72 -2.70
C SER A 29 -8.17 -0.33 -4.00
N LEU A 30 -7.31 -1.21 -4.50
CA LEU A 30 -6.73 -1.06 -5.83
C LEU A 30 -7.80 -1.25 -6.89
N ARG A 31 -7.70 -0.42 -7.95
CA ARG A 31 -8.50 -0.54 -9.17
C ARG A 31 -7.68 -1.20 -10.27
N ASP A 32 -8.38 -1.68 -11.27
CA ASP A 32 -7.81 -2.09 -12.54
C ASP A 32 -6.97 -0.95 -13.14
N GLY A 33 -5.86 -1.32 -13.77
CA GLY A 33 -4.90 -0.34 -14.30
C GLY A 33 -3.80 0.06 -13.32
N SER A 34 -3.87 -0.37 -12.04
CA SER A 34 -2.74 -0.26 -11.12
C SER A 34 -1.55 -1.06 -11.64
N ARG A 35 -0.36 -0.47 -11.60
CA ARG A 35 0.87 -1.08 -12.13
C ARG A 35 2.01 -0.92 -11.15
N LEU A 36 2.81 -1.97 -11.03
CA LEU A 36 4.10 -1.95 -10.36
C LEU A 36 5.11 -2.67 -11.25
N TRP A 37 6.25 -2.03 -11.46
CA TRP A 37 7.34 -2.61 -12.23
C TRP A 37 8.68 -2.22 -11.63
N PHE A 38 9.70 -2.97 -11.99
CA PHE A 38 11.04 -2.69 -11.55
C PHE A 38 12.02 -2.78 -12.72
N ASP A 39 12.86 -1.77 -12.76
CA ASP A 39 13.90 -1.59 -13.77
C ASP A 39 15.26 -1.88 -13.18
N GLY A 40 16.07 -2.57 -13.92
CA GLY A 40 17.46 -2.82 -13.56
C GLY A 40 18.37 -2.80 -14.78
N THR A 41 19.65 -2.99 -14.53
CA THR A 41 20.67 -3.02 -15.56
C THR A 41 21.47 -4.32 -15.51
N SER A 42 22.11 -4.64 -16.59
CA SER A 42 23.16 -5.65 -16.66
C SER A 42 24.30 -5.15 -17.52
N THR A 43 25.39 -5.89 -17.58
CA THR A 43 26.55 -5.55 -18.44
C THR A 43 26.22 -5.45 -19.93
N ILE A 44 25.09 -6.02 -20.37
CA ILE A 44 24.69 -6.06 -21.78
C ILE A 44 23.48 -5.19 -22.11
N ARG A 45 22.56 -4.99 -21.17
CA ARG A 45 21.33 -4.20 -21.39
C ARG A 45 20.60 -3.85 -20.10
N ALA A 46 19.73 -2.85 -20.20
CA ALA A 46 18.67 -2.62 -19.21
C ALA A 46 17.58 -3.69 -19.35
N TRP A 47 16.84 -3.93 -18.28
CA TRP A 47 15.74 -4.88 -18.22
C TRP A 47 14.59 -4.34 -17.37
N ARG A 48 13.39 -4.84 -17.62
CA ARG A 48 12.18 -4.52 -16.87
C ARG A 48 11.41 -5.78 -16.56
N CYS A 49 10.90 -5.85 -15.33
CA CYS A 49 9.94 -6.86 -14.90
C CYS A 49 8.71 -6.16 -14.29
N THR A 50 7.57 -6.84 -14.28
CA THR A 50 6.31 -6.34 -13.73
C THR A 50 5.86 -7.23 -12.57
N ALA A 51 5.04 -6.69 -11.69
CA ALA A 51 4.26 -7.48 -10.74
C ALA A 51 2.84 -7.60 -11.30
N ASP A 52 2.45 -8.80 -11.71
CA ASP A 52 1.14 -9.05 -12.31
C ASP A 52 0.03 -9.06 -11.26
N LYS A 53 0.40 -9.25 -9.99
CA LYS A 53 -0.51 -9.17 -8.86
C LYS A 53 0.05 -8.26 -7.77
N ILE A 54 -0.78 -7.34 -7.31
CA ILE A 54 -0.50 -6.42 -6.21
C ILE A 54 -1.68 -6.52 -5.24
N ASP A 55 -1.40 -6.86 -3.99
CA ASP A 55 -2.38 -6.83 -2.92
C ASP A 55 -2.06 -5.62 -2.04
N ALA A 56 -2.94 -4.64 -1.98
CA ALA A 56 -2.75 -3.47 -1.13
C ALA A 56 -3.93 -3.33 -0.17
N THR A 57 -3.59 -3.17 1.09
CA THR A 57 -4.53 -2.88 2.17
C THR A 57 -4.25 -1.47 2.69
N LEU A 58 -5.22 -0.59 2.50
CA LEU A 58 -5.16 0.79 2.96
C LEU A 58 -6.40 1.04 3.81
N HIS A 59 -6.19 1.32 5.09
CA HIS A 59 -7.26 1.65 6.02
C HIS A 59 -7.09 3.07 6.53
N SER A 60 -8.18 3.81 6.57
CA SER A 60 -8.26 5.11 7.20
C SER A 60 -9.56 5.21 8.00
N PRO A 61 -9.55 5.81 9.20
CA PRO A 61 -10.79 6.15 9.90
C PRO A 61 -11.51 7.35 9.26
N ASP A 62 -10.86 8.02 8.29
CA ASP A 62 -11.38 9.21 7.63
C ASP A 62 -12.12 8.81 6.35
N SER A 63 -13.44 8.99 6.31
CA SER A 63 -14.26 8.73 5.14
C SER A 63 -13.94 9.68 3.96
N ALA A 64 -13.35 10.84 4.23
CA ALA A 64 -12.89 11.81 3.22
C ALA A 64 -11.40 11.64 2.86
N VAL A 65 -10.80 10.49 3.13
CA VAL A 65 -9.36 10.23 2.97
C VAL A 65 -8.82 10.64 1.59
N ILE A 66 -9.56 10.38 0.51
CA ILE A 66 -9.15 10.74 -0.85
C ILE A 66 -9.11 12.28 -1.00
N ALA A 67 -10.20 12.96 -0.64
CA ALA A 67 -10.29 14.42 -0.75
C ALA A 67 -9.22 15.11 0.12
N ASN A 68 -9.08 14.69 1.36
CA ASN A 68 -8.11 15.24 2.29
C ASN A 68 -6.66 15.00 1.82
N THR A 69 -6.36 13.83 1.26
CA THR A 69 -5.05 13.55 0.65
C THR A 69 -4.77 14.47 -0.53
N LEU A 70 -5.74 14.67 -1.44
CA LEU A 70 -5.60 15.55 -2.60
C LEU A 70 -5.47 17.03 -2.21
N GLU A 71 -5.97 17.42 -1.05
CA GLU A 71 -5.77 18.75 -0.48
C GLU A 71 -4.43 18.89 0.27
N GLY A 72 -3.67 17.81 0.43
CA GLY A 72 -2.40 17.78 1.19
C GLY A 72 -2.60 17.84 2.70
N LYS A 73 -3.78 17.49 3.18
CA LYS A 73 -4.08 17.37 4.61
C LYS A 73 -3.54 16.06 5.17
N LYS A 74 -3.12 16.07 6.43
CA LYS A 74 -2.77 14.83 7.13
C LYS A 74 -4.03 14.00 7.37
N VAL A 75 -3.96 12.72 6.99
CA VAL A 75 -5.01 11.73 7.24
C VAL A 75 -4.42 10.58 8.08
N ALA A 76 -5.16 10.11 9.07
CA ALA A 76 -4.77 8.90 9.79
C ALA A 76 -5.00 7.70 8.88
N GLY A 77 -4.07 6.73 8.91
CA GLY A 77 -4.23 5.52 8.13
C GLY A 77 -3.03 4.60 8.21
N THR A 78 -3.26 3.36 7.77
CA THR A 78 -2.23 2.34 7.60
C THR A 78 -2.17 1.92 6.14
N VAL A 79 -0.96 1.68 5.65
CA VAL A 79 -0.71 1.20 4.30
C VAL A 79 0.16 -0.04 4.38
N GLN A 80 -0.31 -1.13 3.81
CA GLN A 80 0.46 -2.33 3.55
C GLN A 80 0.29 -2.71 2.09
N VAL A 81 1.39 -2.99 1.42
CA VAL A 81 1.40 -3.46 0.04
C VAL A 81 2.19 -4.74 -0.03
N ASP A 82 1.53 -5.79 -0.51
CA ASP A 82 2.09 -7.12 -0.68
C ASP A 82 2.10 -7.49 -2.16
N PHE A 83 3.18 -8.10 -2.61
CA PHE A 83 3.24 -8.70 -3.93
C PHE A 83 3.93 -10.05 -3.87
N PRO A 84 3.24 -11.11 -4.35
CA PRO A 84 3.79 -12.45 -4.38
C PRO A 84 4.98 -12.53 -5.34
N VAL A 85 6.09 -13.12 -4.91
CA VAL A 85 7.29 -13.27 -5.76
C VAL A 85 6.98 -14.08 -7.01
N ALA A 86 6.07 -15.05 -6.92
CA ALA A 86 5.66 -15.91 -8.04
C ALA A 86 4.91 -15.14 -9.17
N THR A 87 4.43 -13.93 -8.91
CA THR A 87 3.73 -13.11 -9.91
C THR A 87 4.61 -12.04 -10.56
N LEU A 88 5.91 -12.07 -10.27
CA LEU A 88 6.89 -11.20 -10.91
C LEU A 88 7.24 -11.74 -12.29
N GLU A 89 7.08 -10.92 -13.34
CA GLU A 89 7.22 -11.33 -14.72
C GLU A 89 8.18 -10.44 -15.51
N CYS A 90 9.24 -11.03 -16.06
CA CYS A 90 10.27 -10.35 -16.86
C CYS A 90 10.11 -10.61 -18.37
N LYS A 91 9.03 -11.27 -18.81
CA LYS A 91 8.80 -11.72 -20.19
C LYS A 91 9.93 -12.60 -20.75
N ASN A 92 10.59 -13.34 -19.86
CA ASN A 92 11.68 -14.25 -20.18
C ASN A 92 11.79 -15.32 -19.08
N GLY A 93 11.48 -16.57 -19.40
CA GLY A 93 11.42 -17.67 -18.43
C GLY A 93 12.72 -17.88 -17.66
N THR A 94 13.87 -17.86 -18.35
CA THR A 94 15.18 -17.99 -17.70
C THR A 94 15.43 -16.82 -16.72
N MET A 95 15.02 -15.61 -17.08
CA MET A 95 15.15 -14.46 -16.20
C MET A 95 14.23 -14.56 -14.99
N ASN A 96 13.01 -15.06 -15.16
CA ASN A 96 12.08 -15.32 -14.06
C ASN A 96 12.65 -16.36 -13.08
N GLU A 97 13.24 -17.44 -13.58
CA GLU A 97 13.91 -18.45 -12.74
C GLU A 97 15.07 -17.87 -11.94
N HIS A 98 15.94 -17.10 -12.57
CA HIS A 98 17.06 -16.45 -11.90
C HIS A 98 16.60 -15.44 -10.84
N MET A 99 15.55 -14.68 -11.14
CA MET A 99 14.94 -13.74 -10.19
C MET A 99 14.34 -14.50 -9.00
N ALA A 100 13.53 -15.53 -9.24
CA ALA A 100 12.93 -16.34 -8.17
C ALA A 100 14.00 -16.96 -7.27
N LYS A 101 15.11 -17.45 -7.85
CA LYS A 101 16.26 -17.99 -7.11
C LYS A 101 16.96 -16.91 -6.28
N ALA A 102 17.22 -15.73 -6.86
CA ALA A 102 17.88 -14.63 -6.17
C ALA A 102 17.03 -14.12 -4.98
N LEU A 103 15.72 -14.07 -5.15
CA LEU A 103 14.75 -13.68 -4.13
C LEU A 103 14.45 -14.80 -3.12
N LYS A 104 14.99 -16.00 -3.31
CA LYS A 104 14.73 -17.18 -2.46
C LYS A 104 13.23 -17.47 -2.36
N ALA A 105 12.52 -17.44 -3.50
CA ALA A 105 11.05 -17.49 -3.61
C ALA A 105 10.39 -18.70 -2.94
N THR A 106 11.10 -19.82 -2.78
CA THR A 106 10.60 -21.00 -2.08
C THR A 106 10.49 -20.82 -0.56
N ALA A 107 11.34 -19.96 0.01
CA ALA A 107 11.35 -19.65 1.44
C ALA A 107 10.60 -18.33 1.75
N PHE A 108 10.66 -17.37 0.84
CA PHE A 108 10.09 -16.05 1.01
C PHE A 108 9.17 -15.73 -0.18
N THR A 109 7.92 -16.07 -0.03
CA THR A 109 6.94 -16.03 -1.12
C THR A 109 6.36 -14.65 -1.41
N THR A 110 6.55 -13.69 -0.47
CA THR A 110 5.93 -12.36 -0.55
C THR A 110 6.95 -11.28 -0.25
N ILE A 111 6.92 -10.21 -1.02
CA ILE A 111 7.60 -8.96 -0.73
C ILE A 111 6.56 -8.02 -0.14
N ARG A 112 6.89 -7.34 0.98
CA ARG A 112 5.95 -6.52 1.74
C ARG A 112 6.52 -5.14 2.06
N PHE A 113 5.76 -4.12 1.76
CA PHE A 113 5.98 -2.78 2.29
C PHE A 113 4.93 -2.47 3.38
N THR A 114 5.38 -1.93 4.51
CA THR A 114 4.50 -1.47 5.59
C THR A 114 4.87 -0.03 5.94
N MET A 115 3.91 0.89 5.81
CA MET A 115 4.09 2.29 6.18
C MET A 115 3.97 2.47 7.70
N HIS A 116 4.84 3.31 8.26
CA HIS A 116 4.81 3.71 9.67
C HIS A 116 4.46 5.18 9.85
N SER A 117 4.92 6.02 8.93
CA SER A 117 4.63 7.46 8.93
C SER A 117 4.76 8.02 7.52
N TYR A 118 4.34 9.26 7.35
CA TYR A 118 4.49 9.97 6.08
C TYR A 118 4.58 11.46 6.29
N GLU A 119 5.14 12.14 5.31
CA GLU A 119 5.22 13.59 5.20
C GLU A 119 4.61 14.04 3.89
N PHE A 120 3.79 15.11 3.90
CA PHE A 120 3.25 15.72 2.70
C PHE A 120 3.82 17.12 2.49
N THR A 121 4.02 17.43 1.22
CA THR A 121 4.36 18.76 0.74
C THR A 121 3.35 19.15 -0.34
N LYS A 122 2.63 20.27 -0.13
CA LYS A 122 1.71 20.80 -1.10
C LYS A 122 2.43 21.85 -1.95
N GLY A 123 2.53 21.59 -3.24
CA GLY A 123 3.03 22.50 -4.26
C GLY A 123 2.06 22.61 -5.42
N SER A 124 2.53 22.60 -6.66
CA SER A 124 1.71 22.44 -7.87
C SER A 124 1.01 21.08 -7.93
N ALA A 125 1.58 20.07 -7.26
CA ALA A 125 0.98 18.77 -7.00
C ALA A 125 1.17 18.44 -5.52
N VAL A 126 0.35 17.55 -4.98
CA VAL A 126 0.57 16.99 -3.64
C VAL A 126 1.61 15.89 -3.78
N SER A 127 2.71 16.03 -3.09
CA SER A 127 3.78 15.04 -3.03
C SER A 127 4.12 14.72 -1.58
N GLY A 128 4.87 13.66 -1.35
CA GLY A 128 5.26 13.29 -0.01
C GLY A 128 6.30 12.19 0.00
N THR A 129 6.66 11.79 1.20
CA THR A 129 7.52 10.63 1.45
C THR A 129 6.81 9.71 2.43
N LEU A 130 6.65 8.46 2.04
CA LEU A 130 6.18 7.41 2.94
C LEU A 130 7.39 6.76 3.59
N HIS A 131 7.42 6.76 4.93
CA HIS A 131 8.45 6.10 5.73
C HIS A 131 7.90 4.77 6.23
N GLY A 132 8.63 3.70 6.00
CA GLY A 132 8.16 2.38 6.36
C GLY A 132 9.27 1.35 6.37
N THR A 133 8.88 0.09 6.32
CA THR A 133 9.78 -1.05 6.18
C THR A 133 9.48 -1.82 4.92
N LEU A 134 10.53 -2.28 4.26
CA LEU A 134 10.46 -3.22 3.15
C LEU A 134 10.99 -4.58 3.62
N GLN A 135 10.15 -5.59 3.56
CA GLN A 135 10.53 -6.98 3.75
C GLN A 135 10.80 -7.62 2.39
N LEU A 136 12.01 -8.05 2.18
CA LEU A 136 12.48 -8.65 0.94
C LEU A 136 13.45 -9.79 1.27
N SER A 137 13.22 -10.97 0.68
CA SER A 137 14.09 -12.15 0.85
C SER A 137 14.40 -12.51 2.31
N GLY A 138 13.42 -12.32 3.21
CA GLY A 138 13.52 -12.62 4.64
C GLY A 138 14.14 -11.52 5.51
N LYS A 139 14.59 -10.43 4.92
CA LYS A 139 15.18 -9.29 5.65
C LYS A 139 14.24 -8.10 5.59
N THR A 140 14.06 -7.42 6.73
CA THR A 140 13.21 -6.24 6.86
C THR A 140 14.09 -5.04 7.20
N LEU A 141 14.07 -4.02 6.35
CA LEU A 141 14.85 -2.80 6.54
C LEU A 141 13.96 -1.56 6.36
N PRO A 142 14.32 -0.43 7.00
CA PRO A 142 13.63 0.83 6.77
C PRO A 142 13.82 1.31 5.32
N ILE A 143 12.78 1.93 4.78
CA ILE A 143 12.81 2.54 3.44
C ILE A 143 11.96 3.82 3.43
N SER A 144 12.40 4.79 2.64
CA SER A 144 11.64 6.02 2.36
C SER A 144 11.23 6.02 0.89
N VAL A 145 9.94 6.11 0.65
CA VAL A 145 9.33 6.01 -0.68
C VAL A 145 8.74 7.37 -1.09
N PRO A 146 9.39 8.10 -2.00
CA PRO A 146 8.82 9.33 -2.55
C PRO A 146 7.57 9.01 -3.37
N VAL A 147 6.51 9.81 -3.15
CA VAL A 147 5.21 9.63 -3.82
C VAL A 147 4.65 10.95 -4.32
N THR A 148 3.85 10.87 -5.37
CA THR A 148 3.03 11.99 -5.86
C THR A 148 1.58 11.52 -5.92
N PHE A 149 0.68 12.36 -5.42
CA PHE A 149 -0.75 12.12 -5.40
C PHE A 149 -1.44 12.96 -6.46
N GLY A 150 -2.44 12.38 -7.10
CA GLY A 150 -3.27 13.04 -8.09
C GLY A 150 -4.67 12.46 -8.09
N ALA A 151 -5.62 13.18 -8.66
CA ALA A 151 -6.95 12.63 -8.89
C ALA A 151 -6.88 11.52 -9.95
N ALA A 152 -7.52 10.40 -9.67
CA ALA A 152 -7.79 9.36 -10.66
C ALA A 152 -9.16 9.60 -11.31
N ALA A 153 -9.48 8.86 -12.37
CA ALA A 153 -10.81 8.84 -12.94
C ALA A 153 -11.85 8.50 -11.87
N ASP A 154 -13.07 9.00 -12.05
CA ASP A 154 -14.23 8.71 -11.18
C ASP A 154 -14.02 9.03 -9.70
N GLY A 155 -13.23 10.08 -9.40
CA GLY A 155 -13.02 10.56 -8.03
C GLY A 155 -12.07 9.69 -7.18
N GLY A 156 -11.34 8.78 -7.80
CA GLY A 156 -10.32 7.97 -7.14
C GLY A 156 -9.03 8.74 -6.86
N LEU A 157 -8.09 8.09 -6.18
CA LEU A 157 -6.76 8.60 -5.88
C LEU A 157 -5.72 7.85 -6.73
N ARG A 158 -4.90 8.59 -7.47
CA ARG A 158 -3.72 8.05 -8.15
C ARG A 158 -2.48 8.31 -7.32
N VAL A 159 -1.69 7.27 -7.08
CA VAL A 159 -0.43 7.35 -6.33
C VAL A 159 0.69 6.85 -7.22
N THR A 160 1.63 7.72 -7.53
CA THR A 160 2.80 7.36 -8.34
C THR A 160 4.07 7.54 -7.54
N GLY A 161 5.06 6.73 -7.82
CA GLY A 161 6.35 6.86 -7.17
C GLY A 161 7.43 6.02 -7.82
N LYS A 162 8.66 6.30 -7.38
CA LYS A 162 9.84 5.59 -7.84
C LYS A 162 10.88 5.60 -6.73
N VAL A 163 11.44 4.43 -6.42
CA VAL A 163 12.43 4.27 -5.35
C VAL A 163 13.53 3.31 -5.76
N PRO A 164 14.82 3.69 -5.63
CA PRO A 164 15.93 2.77 -5.83
C PRO A 164 16.06 1.83 -4.62
N VAL A 165 16.28 0.56 -4.89
CA VAL A 165 16.52 -0.50 -3.90
C VAL A 165 17.87 -1.13 -4.20
N GLN A 166 18.80 -1.03 -3.26
CA GLN A 166 20.09 -1.70 -3.32
C GLN A 166 19.89 -3.15 -2.89
N MET A 167 19.86 -4.09 -3.83
CA MET A 167 19.53 -5.50 -3.56
C MET A 167 20.40 -6.12 -2.48
N THR A 168 21.69 -5.76 -2.41
CA THR A 168 22.65 -6.31 -1.47
C THR A 168 22.36 -5.95 -0.01
N ASP A 169 21.63 -4.86 0.24
CA ASP A 169 21.22 -4.47 1.60
C ASP A 169 20.25 -5.51 2.18
N TRP A 170 19.44 -6.14 1.33
CA TRP A 170 18.53 -7.25 1.68
C TRP A 170 19.14 -8.64 1.46
N ASP A 171 20.45 -8.77 1.38
CA ASP A 171 21.16 -10.03 1.14
C ASP A 171 20.71 -10.75 -0.15
N VAL A 172 20.17 -9.99 -1.10
CA VAL A 172 19.88 -10.46 -2.45
C VAL A 172 21.11 -10.29 -3.31
N LYS A 173 21.71 -11.39 -3.72
CA LYS A 173 22.89 -11.38 -4.58
C LYS A 173 22.47 -11.17 -6.03
N PRO A 174 22.93 -10.09 -6.70
CA PRO A 174 22.66 -9.90 -8.13
C PRO A 174 23.13 -11.10 -8.93
N PRO A 175 22.27 -11.66 -9.83
CA PRO A 175 22.66 -12.81 -10.63
C PRO A 175 23.87 -12.54 -11.52
N THR A 176 24.74 -13.53 -11.65
CA THR A 176 25.81 -13.56 -12.65
C THR A 176 25.59 -14.77 -13.54
N LEU A 177 25.72 -14.59 -14.85
CA LEU A 177 25.42 -15.57 -15.86
C LEU A 177 26.63 -15.76 -16.79
N MET A 178 26.67 -16.86 -17.54
CA MET A 178 27.71 -17.15 -18.52
C MET A 178 29.14 -16.99 -17.95
N MET A 179 29.41 -17.70 -16.86
CA MET A 179 30.73 -17.66 -16.16
C MET A 179 31.17 -16.25 -15.75
N GLY A 180 30.19 -15.37 -15.40
CA GLY A 180 30.48 -14.00 -14.95
C GLY A 180 30.54 -12.94 -16.04
N THR A 181 30.31 -13.31 -17.30
CA THR A 181 30.29 -12.36 -18.43
C THR A 181 29.09 -11.42 -18.33
N ILE A 182 27.92 -11.95 -17.95
CA ILE A 182 26.71 -11.15 -17.73
C ILE A 182 26.54 -10.96 -16.23
N ARG A 183 26.54 -9.73 -15.79
CA ARG A 183 26.33 -9.34 -14.39
C ARG A 183 25.16 -8.40 -14.28
N VAL A 184 24.23 -8.72 -13.41
CA VAL A 184 23.11 -7.83 -13.06
C VAL A 184 23.63 -6.74 -12.12
N GLY A 185 23.22 -5.50 -12.35
CA GLY A 185 23.55 -4.38 -11.47
C GLY A 185 22.88 -4.53 -10.10
N PRO A 186 23.49 -4.01 -9.04
CA PRO A 186 22.98 -4.22 -7.67
C PRO A 186 21.79 -3.33 -7.32
N VAL A 187 21.50 -2.30 -8.10
CA VAL A 187 20.38 -1.38 -7.88
C VAL A 187 19.22 -1.74 -8.79
N VAL A 188 18.04 -1.88 -8.19
CA VAL A 188 16.77 -2.03 -8.89
C VAL A 188 15.91 -0.82 -8.56
N THR A 189 15.34 -0.19 -9.58
CA THR A 189 14.40 0.91 -9.38
C THR A 189 12.97 0.36 -9.40
N VAL A 190 12.29 0.41 -8.27
CA VAL A 190 10.87 0.06 -8.16
C VAL A 190 10.05 1.28 -8.54
N ASN A 191 9.13 1.10 -9.49
CA ASN A 191 8.20 2.13 -9.95
C ASN A 191 6.79 1.65 -9.77
N PHE A 192 5.87 2.56 -9.46
CA PHE A 192 4.45 2.24 -9.32
C PHE A 192 3.55 3.38 -9.78
N ASP A 193 2.38 2.98 -10.25
CA ASP A 193 1.26 3.84 -10.65
C ASP A 193 -0.02 3.15 -10.18
N LEU A 194 -0.44 3.49 -8.98
CA LEU A 194 -1.55 2.83 -8.30
C LEU A 194 -2.80 3.69 -8.44
N GLN A 195 -3.90 3.05 -8.82
CA GLN A 195 -5.22 3.64 -8.88
C GLN A 195 -6.03 3.11 -7.70
N LEU A 196 -6.47 4.00 -6.83
CA LEU A 196 -7.20 3.67 -5.61
C LEU A 196 -8.61 4.22 -5.66
N GLN A 197 -9.54 3.45 -5.15
CA GLN A 197 -10.92 3.87 -4.93
C GLN A 197 -11.33 3.62 -3.50
N GLN A 198 -12.37 4.30 -3.05
CA GLN A 198 -12.99 3.99 -1.77
C GLN A 198 -13.62 2.61 -1.85
N GLY A 199 -13.21 1.71 -0.97
CA GLY A 199 -13.81 0.39 -0.85
C GLY A 199 -15.25 0.52 -0.34
N ARG A 200 -16.14 -0.36 -0.76
CA ARG A 200 -17.45 -0.47 -0.11
C ARG A 200 -17.24 -0.96 1.30
N ALA A 201 -17.80 -0.25 2.27
CA ALA A 201 -17.91 -0.77 3.62
C ALA A 201 -18.61 -2.14 3.55
N VAL A 202 -17.91 -3.20 3.94
CA VAL A 202 -18.56 -4.49 4.13
C VAL A 202 -19.34 -4.34 5.42
N ALA A 203 -20.66 -4.21 5.30
CA ALA A 203 -21.54 -4.26 6.46
C ALA A 203 -21.27 -5.58 7.19
N ALA A 204 -20.82 -5.51 8.42
CA ALA A 204 -20.71 -6.67 9.28
C ALA A 204 -22.13 -7.24 9.47
N GLN A 205 -22.35 -8.49 9.01
CA GLN A 205 -23.55 -9.27 9.27
C GLN A 205 -23.47 -9.88 10.69
#